data_ee5ddd95cf672cd12f47d118c771289a
#
_entry.id   ee5ddd95cf672cd12f47d118c771289a
#
_cell.length_a   1.000
_cell.length_b   1.000
_cell.length_c   1.000
_cell.angle_alpha   90.00
_cell.angle_beta   90.00
_cell.angle_gamma   90.00
#
_symmetry.space_group_name_H-M   'P 1'
#
loop_
_entity.id
_entity.type
_entity.pdbx_description
1 polymer ?
#
loop_
_entity_poly.entity_id
_entity_poly.type
_entity_poly.pdbx_seq_one_letter_code
_entity_poly.pdbx_strand_id
1 'polypeptide(L)'
;MSIDEESFEAPPANRLELPSRRSLLKLGGSAALGIGAFALAACETASNPPGTTGDAAGTTSVLDTWISTKKAKLGVDLTFPPIQFKDSAGKPTGYQMELTEAMMADLGVTPEYVEIPFGQLFAGLVAGKFDMMGISATILPSRALKGLFANFPVFYESIVVLLKAGSNVSSADQLNVKGTKLALLQGSSQEFSSHLLFPNATYAPFAGVADAVNEVATGRADAVVLSEFDVDDSLKAHPNLKIMAGPPLWVDANTYLMPLGDYKLQAWVNNWLRYNATHQRLVSTWKKWLGPGLAKYHLTTYGVGPGSEPVEVKA
;
A
#
# COMPACT_ATOMS: atom_id res chain seq x y z
N MET A 1 -32.59 17.64 -36.90
CA MET A 1 -31.69 18.67 -36.36
C MET A 1 -30.35 18.00 -36.23
N SER A 2 -29.50 18.17 -37.27
CA SER A 2 -28.17 17.54 -37.38
C SER A 2 -27.23 18.16 -36.35
N ILE A 3 -26.51 17.35 -35.60
CA ILE A 3 -25.41 17.78 -34.75
C ILE A 3 -24.13 17.44 -35.49
N ASP A 4 -23.39 18.49 -35.86
CA ASP A 4 -22.12 18.41 -36.58
C ASP A 4 -21.06 17.72 -35.72
N GLU A 5 -20.39 16.71 -36.28
CA GLU A 5 -19.16 16.10 -35.73
C GLU A 5 -17.99 17.09 -35.91
N GLU A 6 -17.62 17.79 -34.88
CA GLU A 6 -16.31 18.49 -34.81
C GLU A 6 -15.19 17.48 -34.69
N SER A 7 -14.41 17.36 -35.75
CA SER A 7 -13.19 16.54 -35.81
C SER A 7 -12.12 17.10 -34.86
N PHE A 8 -11.78 16.34 -33.86
CA PHE A 8 -10.67 16.62 -32.96
C PHE A 8 -9.34 16.28 -33.65
N GLU A 9 -8.66 17.30 -34.17
CA GLU A 9 -7.31 17.17 -34.72
C GLU A 9 -6.27 17.09 -33.58
N ALA A 10 -5.58 15.95 -33.45
CA ALA A 10 -4.52 15.75 -32.49
C ALA A 10 -3.26 16.55 -32.88
N PRO A 11 -2.55 17.18 -31.93
CA PRO A 11 -1.33 17.93 -32.25
C PRO A 11 -0.22 17.00 -32.74
N PRO A 12 0.70 17.50 -33.63
CA PRO A 12 1.72 16.66 -34.24
C PRO A 12 2.73 16.15 -33.21
N ALA A 13 2.96 14.85 -33.23
CA ALA A 13 3.96 14.19 -32.41
C ALA A 13 5.37 14.66 -32.81
N ASN A 14 6.04 15.35 -31.91
CA ASN A 14 7.46 15.75 -32.04
C ASN A 14 8.33 14.48 -31.95
N ARG A 15 8.73 13.93 -33.09
CA ARG A 15 9.67 12.79 -33.16
C ARG A 15 11.06 13.31 -32.82
N LEU A 16 11.54 12.96 -31.65
CA LEU A 16 12.97 13.03 -31.33
C LEU A 16 13.69 11.97 -32.20
N GLU A 17 14.38 12.42 -33.23
CA GLU A 17 15.27 11.58 -34.05
C GLU A 17 16.46 11.18 -33.21
N LEU A 18 16.55 9.92 -32.82
CA LEU A 18 17.76 9.36 -32.21
C LEU A 18 18.85 9.20 -33.29
N PRO A 19 20.09 9.64 -33.03
CA PRO A 19 21.17 9.51 -34.01
C PRO A 19 21.49 8.04 -34.28
N SER A 20 21.66 7.72 -35.55
CA SER A 20 21.91 6.34 -36.01
C SER A 20 23.28 5.86 -35.51
N ARG A 21 23.38 4.57 -35.22
CA ARG A 21 24.61 3.89 -34.74
C ARG A 21 25.84 4.06 -35.66
N ARG A 22 25.69 4.58 -36.88
CA ARG A 22 26.77 4.85 -37.82
C ARG A 22 27.49 6.19 -37.63
N SER A 23 26.94 7.12 -36.84
CA SER A 23 27.53 8.44 -36.61
C SER A 23 28.56 8.48 -35.47
N LEU A 24 28.67 7.44 -34.67
CA LEU A 24 29.59 7.38 -33.51
C LEU A 24 30.98 6.82 -33.84
N LEU A 25 31.23 6.39 -35.10
CA LEU A 25 32.51 5.79 -35.53
C LEU A 25 33.46 6.75 -36.25
N LYS A 26 33.17 8.05 -36.30
CA LYS A 26 33.96 9.03 -37.05
C LYS A 26 34.74 10.05 -36.22
N LEU A 27 34.84 9.91 -34.91
CA LEU A 27 35.69 10.76 -34.08
C LEU A 27 36.72 9.91 -33.31
N GLY A 28 37.81 9.59 -33.96
CA GLY A 28 38.92 8.89 -33.32
C GLY A 28 40.06 8.64 -34.30
N GLY A 29 40.63 9.69 -34.81
CA GLY A 29 41.81 9.61 -35.62
C GLY A 29 42.90 10.62 -35.16
N SER A 30 44.10 10.08 -35.00
CA SER A 30 45.39 10.74 -34.97
C SER A 30 46.08 11.01 -33.64
N ALA A 31 47.08 10.21 -33.35
CA ALA A 31 48.49 10.54 -33.05
C ALA A 31 49.10 9.37 -32.27
N ALA A 32 50.06 8.75 -32.71
CA ALA A 32 51.41 8.85 -33.15
C ALA A 32 52.30 7.80 -32.45
N LEU A 33 52.91 6.94 -33.26
CA LEU A 33 54.25 6.37 -33.22
C LEU A 33 54.98 6.18 -31.88
N GLY A 34 55.26 4.89 -31.58
CA GLY A 34 56.25 4.45 -30.61
C GLY A 34 56.61 2.97 -30.82
N ILE A 35 57.77 2.74 -31.41
CA ILE A 35 58.41 1.48 -31.82
C ILE A 35 58.76 0.64 -30.58
N GLY A 36 58.51 -0.66 -30.61
CA GLY A 36 59.05 -1.61 -29.62
C GLY A 36 58.63 -3.04 -29.91
N ALA A 37 59.45 -3.75 -30.67
CA ALA A 37 59.38 -5.19 -30.87
C ALA A 37 59.73 -5.94 -29.58
N PHE A 38 59.05 -7.04 -29.26
CA PHE A 38 59.64 -8.34 -28.93
C PHE A 38 58.62 -9.35 -28.34
N ALA A 39 58.76 -10.51 -28.88
CA ALA A 39 58.55 -11.84 -28.30
C ALA A 39 57.13 -12.43 -28.30
N LEU A 40 56.96 -13.32 -29.25
CA LEU A 40 56.13 -14.51 -29.19
C LEU A 40 56.63 -15.41 -28.07
N ALA A 41 55.84 -15.68 -27.04
CA ALA A 41 55.95 -16.89 -26.23
C ALA A 41 54.72 -17.10 -25.38
N ALA A 42 54.24 -18.36 -25.36
CA ALA A 42 53.45 -19.03 -24.35
C ALA A 42 51.94 -18.75 -24.33
N CYS A 43 51.19 -19.72 -24.86
CA CYS A 43 49.91 -20.12 -24.36
C CYS A 43 50.07 -20.52 -22.89
N GLU A 44 49.72 -19.62 -22.00
CA GLU A 44 49.41 -19.96 -20.61
C GLU A 44 47.96 -19.66 -20.36
N THR A 45 47.29 -20.66 -19.88
CA THR A 45 45.91 -20.63 -19.39
C THR A 45 45.69 -19.39 -18.59
N ALA A 46 44.85 -18.47 -19.11
CA ALA A 46 44.36 -17.34 -18.35
C ALA A 46 43.52 -17.90 -17.21
N SER A 47 44.15 -18.11 -16.07
CA SER A 47 43.45 -18.17 -14.81
C SER A 47 42.73 -16.84 -14.69
N ASN A 48 41.40 -16.88 -14.75
CA ASN A 48 40.59 -15.74 -14.34
C ASN A 48 41.18 -15.18 -13.04
N PRO A 49 41.45 -13.86 -12.93
CA PRO A 49 41.69 -13.28 -11.63
C PRO A 49 40.49 -13.67 -10.76
N PRO A 50 40.71 -14.08 -9.50
CA PRO A 50 39.59 -14.30 -8.61
C PRO A 50 38.75 -13.03 -8.67
N GLY A 51 37.54 -13.19 -9.24
CA GLY A 51 36.56 -12.12 -9.22
C GLY A 51 36.48 -11.70 -7.78
N THR A 52 36.86 -10.47 -7.49
CA THR A 52 36.38 -9.79 -6.32
C THR A 52 34.86 -9.84 -6.46
N THR A 53 34.26 -10.92 -5.98
CA THR A 53 32.94 -10.85 -5.42
C THR A 53 33.13 -9.83 -4.31
N GLY A 54 32.97 -8.56 -4.65
CA GLY A 54 32.65 -7.58 -3.66
C GLY A 54 31.39 -8.12 -3.02
N ASP A 55 31.56 -8.84 -1.93
CA ASP A 55 30.55 -8.90 -0.91
C ASP A 55 30.35 -7.42 -0.50
N ALA A 56 29.49 -6.73 -1.25
CA ALA A 56 28.71 -5.70 -0.64
C ALA A 56 28.20 -6.38 0.62
N ALA A 57 28.63 -5.94 1.79
CA ALA A 57 28.21 -6.46 3.08
C ALA A 57 26.67 -6.41 3.07
N GLY A 58 26.08 -7.41 2.48
CA GLY A 58 24.67 -7.54 2.26
C GLY A 58 24.08 -7.77 3.63
N THR A 59 23.32 -6.83 4.11
CA THR A 59 22.44 -7.05 5.23
C THR A 59 21.68 -8.34 4.93
N THR A 60 21.84 -9.33 5.82
CA THR A 60 21.16 -10.63 5.71
C THR A 60 19.67 -10.35 5.53
N SER A 61 19.05 -10.89 4.48
CA SER A 61 17.62 -10.71 4.27
C SER A 61 16.83 -11.25 5.46
N VAL A 62 15.80 -10.54 5.83
CA VAL A 62 14.80 -10.99 6.82
C VAL A 62 14.25 -12.37 6.44
N LEU A 63 14.05 -12.64 5.15
CA LEU A 63 13.60 -13.95 4.65
C LEU A 63 14.56 -15.09 5.05
N ASP A 64 15.88 -14.87 4.95
CA ASP A 64 16.88 -15.88 5.34
C ASP A 64 16.86 -16.12 6.85
N THR A 65 16.68 -15.05 7.63
CA THR A 65 16.52 -15.14 9.07
C THR A 65 15.29 -15.96 9.44
N TRP A 66 14.15 -15.71 8.81
CA TRP A 66 12.92 -16.47 9.04
C TRP A 66 13.08 -17.96 8.72
N ILE A 67 13.67 -18.27 7.56
CA ILE A 67 13.90 -19.67 7.13
C ILE A 67 14.79 -20.40 8.12
N SER A 68 15.83 -19.75 8.62
CA SER A 68 16.80 -20.36 9.55
C SER A 68 16.25 -20.51 10.98
N THR A 69 15.55 -19.47 11.47
CA THR A 69 15.03 -19.46 12.85
C THR A 69 13.66 -20.10 13.01
N LYS A 70 12.93 -20.30 11.89
CA LYS A 70 11.54 -20.74 11.85
C LYS A 70 10.56 -19.79 12.55
N LYS A 71 10.93 -18.52 12.67
CA LYS A 71 10.15 -17.47 13.34
C LYS A 71 10.14 -16.20 12.51
N ALA A 72 8.99 -15.51 12.47
CA ALA A 72 8.81 -14.21 11.86
C ALA A 72 8.18 -13.25 12.87
N LYS A 73 8.86 -12.15 13.15
CA LYS A 73 8.33 -11.13 14.05
C LYS A 73 7.56 -10.09 13.24
N LEU A 74 6.24 -10.03 13.43
CA LEU A 74 5.34 -9.24 12.58
C LEU A 74 4.64 -8.14 13.39
N GLY A 75 4.74 -6.88 12.93
CA GLY A 75 4.03 -5.76 13.51
C GLY A 75 2.57 -5.73 13.07
N VAL A 76 1.64 -5.60 14.02
CA VAL A 76 0.20 -5.59 13.74
C VAL A 76 -0.52 -4.54 14.58
N ASP A 77 -1.63 -4.03 14.05
CA ASP A 77 -2.72 -3.39 14.77
C ASP A 77 -3.96 -4.27 14.56
N LEU A 78 -4.64 -4.67 15.62
CA LEU A 78 -5.74 -5.62 15.59
C LEU A 78 -7.07 -4.96 15.97
N THR A 79 -7.31 -3.76 15.44
CA THR A 79 -8.49 -2.93 15.75
C THR A 79 -9.35 -2.60 14.53
N PHE A 80 -9.15 -3.30 13.40
CA PHE A 80 -9.78 -2.99 12.11
C PHE A 80 -10.58 -4.19 11.55
N PRO A 81 -11.74 -4.56 12.14
CA PRO A 81 -12.63 -5.59 11.60
C PRO A 81 -13.30 -5.13 10.29
N PRO A 82 -13.55 -6.05 9.35
CA PRO A 82 -13.22 -7.46 9.34
C PRO A 82 -11.85 -7.78 8.73
N ILE A 83 -11.00 -6.77 8.53
CA ILE A 83 -9.68 -6.90 7.85
C ILE A 83 -8.65 -7.56 8.80
N GLN A 84 -8.43 -6.98 9.98
CA GLN A 84 -7.58 -7.55 11.04
C GLN A 84 -8.08 -7.13 12.41
N PHE A 85 -8.37 -8.09 13.27
CA PHE A 85 -8.92 -7.84 14.59
C PHE A 85 -8.70 -9.03 15.53
N LYS A 86 -9.11 -8.90 16.79
CA LYS A 86 -9.16 -10.02 17.74
C LYS A 86 -10.56 -10.60 17.81
N ASP A 87 -10.65 -11.91 17.72
CA ASP A 87 -11.90 -12.62 18.03
C ASP A 87 -12.24 -12.58 19.54
N SER A 88 -13.35 -13.17 19.92
CA SER A 88 -13.79 -13.23 21.31
C SER A 88 -12.83 -13.97 22.25
N ALA A 89 -11.95 -14.80 21.72
CA ALA A 89 -10.90 -15.49 22.46
C ALA A 89 -9.57 -14.70 22.50
N GLY A 90 -9.54 -13.51 21.89
CA GLY A 90 -8.35 -12.66 21.80
C GLY A 90 -7.36 -13.07 20.70
N LYS A 91 -7.75 -14.02 19.83
CA LYS A 91 -6.88 -14.49 18.73
C LYS A 91 -6.93 -13.51 17.55
N PRO A 92 -5.77 -13.15 16.97
CA PRO A 92 -5.71 -12.41 15.70
C PRO A 92 -6.51 -13.13 14.61
N THR A 93 -7.40 -12.42 13.94
CA THR A 93 -8.29 -12.95 12.91
C THR A 93 -8.67 -11.88 11.89
N GLY A 94 -9.39 -12.26 10.83
CA GLY A 94 -9.81 -11.38 9.75
C GLY A 94 -9.15 -11.70 8.43
N TYR A 95 -9.57 -10.99 7.39
CA TYR A 95 -9.09 -11.20 6.02
C TYR A 95 -7.57 -11.18 5.91
N GLN A 96 -6.97 -10.11 6.40
CA GLN A 96 -5.51 -9.90 6.33
C GLN A 96 -4.74 -10.90 7.19
N MET A 97 -5.27 -11.20 8.38
CA MET A 97 -4.62 -12.16 9.28
C MET A 97 -4.62 -13.57 8.69
N GLU A 98 -5.72 -13.99 8.05
CA GLU A 98 -5.78 -15.30 7.38
C GLU A 98 -4.76 -15.41 6.23
N LEU A 99 -4.58 -14.33 5.45
CA LEU A 99 -3.55 -14.30 4.40
C LEU A 99 -2.13 -14.34 4.98
N THR A 100 -1.89 -13.60 6.05
CA THR A 100 -0.58 -13.56 6.71
C THR A 100 -0.22 -14.91 7.34
N GLU A 101 -1.17 -15.54 8.01
CA GLU A 101 -1.01 -16.91 8.54
C GLU A 101 -0.71 -17.91 7.42
N ALA A 102 -1.41 -17.83 6.29
CA ALA A 102 -1.16 -18.70 5.13
C ALA A 102 0.24 -18.45 4.53
N MET A 103 0.66 -17.18 4.47
CA MET A 103 2.01 -16.81 4.00
C MET A 103 3.10 -17.41 4.89
N MET A 104 2.93 -17.32 6.20
CA MET A 104 3.88 -17.89 7.15
C MET A 104 3.89 -19.43 7.11
N ALA A 105 2.72 -20.04 6.98
CA ALA A 105 2.58 -21.50 6.85
C ALA A 105 3.27 -22.04 5.57
N ASP A 106 3.11 -21.35 4.44
CA ASP A 106 3.76 -21.72 3.17
C ASP A 106 5.30 -21.60 3.25
N LEU A 107 5.85 -20.76 4.15
CA LEU A 107 7.28 -20.72 4.47
C LEU A 107 7.72 -21.77 5.51
N GLY A 108 6.79 -22.40 6.21
CA GLY A 108 7.09 -23.24 7.38
C GLY A 108 7.69 -22.43 8.54
N VAL A 109 7.16 -21.24 8.78
CA VAL A 109 7.60 -20.24 9.77
C VAL A 109 6.44 -19.92 10.72
N THR A 110 6.74 -19.77 12.01
CA THR A 110 5.74 -19.38 13.01
C THR A 110 5.73 -17.86 13.19
N PRO A 111 4.59 -17.17 13.01
CA PRO A 111 4.51 -15.73 13.27
C PRO A 111 4.50 -15.42 14.77
N GLU A 112 5.25 -14.37 15.16
CA GLU A 112 5.24 -13.74 16.47
C GLU A 112 4.72 -12.30 16.28
N TYR A 113 3.53 -12.01 16.80
CA TYR A 113 2.90 -10.71 16.60
C TYR A 113 3.35 -9.68 17.64
N VAL A 114 3.76 -8.49 17.15
CA VAL A 114 4.03 -7.29 17.96
C VAL A 114 2.88 -6.33 17.71
N GLU A 115 1.95 -6.29 18.66
CA GLU A 115 0.77 -5.43 18.59
C GLU A 115 1.11 -4.02 19.09
N ILE A 116 0.90 -3.04 18.23
CA ILE A 116 1.06 -1.61 18.54
C ILE A 116 0.03 -0.79 17.73
N PRO A 117 -0.34 0.42 18.17
CA PRO A 117 -1.24 1.30 17.43
C PRO A 117 -0.77 1.54 16.00
N PHE A 118 -1.71 1.62 15.06
CA PHE A 118 -1.45 1.76 13.62
C PHE A 118 -0.44 2.86 13.29
N GLY A 119 -0.60 4.05 13.84
CA GLY A 119 0.30 5.19 13.62
C GLY A 119 1.76 4.96 14.04
N GLN A 120 2.02 3.95 14.88
CA GLN A 120 3.38 3.59 15.33
C GLN A 120 4.05 2.50 14.49
N LEU A 121 3.29 1.79 13.63
CA LEU A 121 3.81 0.66 12.85
C LEU A 121 4.97 1.07 11.93
N PHE A 122 4.85 2.20 11.24
CA PHE A 122 5.90 2.66 10.32
C PHE A 122 7.21 2.99 11.04
N ALA A 123 7.11 3.67 12.18
CA ALA A 123 8.28 3.95 13.01
C ALA A 123 8.86 2.67 13.63
N GLY A 124 7.99 1.72 14.01
CA GLY A 124 8.37 0.42 14.53
C GLY A 124 9.15 -0.41 13.51
N LEU A 125 8.72 -0.43 12.24
CA LEU A 125 9.43 -1.10 11.14
C LEU A 125 10.82 -0.51 10.93
N VAL A 126 10.90 0.83 10.80
CA VAL A 126 12.18 1.54 10.61
C VAL A 126 13.13 1.31 11.79
N ALA A 127 12.61 1.22 12.99
CA ALA A 127 13.39 0.96 14.20
C ALA A 127 13.73 -0.53 14.42
N GLY A 128 13.31 -1.44 13.53
CA GLY A 128 13.55 -2.88 13.64
C GLY A 128 12.86 -3.52 14.86
N LYS A 129 11.74 -2.95 15.34
CA LYS A 129 10.96 -3.56 16.43
C LYS A 129 10.32 -4.88 16.02
N PHE A 130 10.11 -5.06 14.74
CA PHE A 130 9.62 -6.26 14.07
C PHE A 130 10.18 -6.30 12.64
N ASP A 131 10.08 -7.45 12.00
CA ASP A 131 10.74 -7.73 10.74
C ASP A 131 9.96 -7.22 9.51
N MET A 132 8.63 -7.25 9.57
CA MET A 132 7.72 -6.83 8.51
C MET A 132 6.39 -6.42 9.15
N MET A 133 5.64 -5.54 8.50
CA MET A 133 4.23 -5.35 8.87
C MET A 133 3.44 -6.61 8.50
N GLY A 134 2.83 -7.25 9.49
CA GLY A 134 1.96 -8.43 9.32
C GLY A 134 0.56 -8.07 8.81
N ILE A 135 0.32 -6.79 8.58
CA ILE A 135 -0.89 -6.22 7.99
C ILE A 135 -0.52 -5.31 6.84
N SER A 136 -1.48 -5.04 5.96
CA SER A 136 -1.30 -4.13 4.83
C SER A 136 -1.37 -2.67 5.25
N ALA A 137 -0.78 -1.82 4.43
CA ALA A 137 -0.88 -0.37 4.54
C ALA A 137 -1.13 0.24 3.16
N THR A 138 -1.81 1.37 3.13
CA THR A 138 -2.00 2.16 1.92
C THR A 138 -0.66 2.55 1.31
N ILE A 139 -0.54 2.36 0.00
CA ILE A 139 0.64 2.75 -0.78
C ILE A 139 0.68 4.28 -0.86
N LEU A 140 1.54 4.89 -0.05
CA LEU A 140 1.80 6.34 -0.09
C LEU A 140 3.26 6.60 -0.45
N PRO A 141 3.56 7.63 -1.30
CA PRO A 141 4.93 8.00 -1.63
C PRO A 141 5.81 8.26 -0.40
N SER A 142 5.28 8.92 0.63
CA SER A 142 6.00 9.19 1.88
C SER A 142 6.36 7.93 2.67
N ARG A 143 5.52 6.88 2.61
CA ARG A 143 5.79 5.57 3.23
C ARG A 143 6.79 4.76 2.41
N ALA A 144 6.75 4.88 1.08
CA ALA A 144 7.70 4.20 0.18
C ALA A 144 9.15 4.68 0.37
N LEU A 145 9.39 5.84 0.96
CA LEU A 145 10.71 6.28 1.37
C LEU A 145 11.26 5.55 2.61
N LYS A 146 10.40 4.85 3.35
CA LYS A 146 10.73 4.22 4.63
C LYS A 146 10.66 2.68 4.61
N GLY A 147 10.12 2.11 3.55
CA GLY A 147 9.99 0.66 3.38
C GLY A 147 9.65 0.28 1.95
N LEU A 148 9.71 -1.01 1.65
CA LEU A 148 9.37 -1.59 0.36
C LEU A 148 7.94 -2.12 0.40
N PHE A 149 7.08 -1.57 -0.43
CA PHE A 149 5.77 -2.14 -0.68
C PHE A 149 5.86 -3.37 -1.59
N ALA A 150 4.96 -4.34 -1.39
CA ALA A 150 4.72 -5.32 -2.44
C ALA A 150 4.15 -4.63 -3.70
N ASN A 151 4.37 -5.23 -4.87
CA ASN A 151 4.01 -4.59 -6.15
C ASN A 151 2.52 -4.65 -6.48
N PHE A 152 1.75 -5.42 -5.70
CA PHE A 152 0.33 -5.65 -5.97
C PHE A 152 -0.50 -5.34 -4.74
N PRO A 153 -1.63 -4.64 -4.89
CA PRO A 153 -2.58 -4.48 -3.82
C PRO A 153 -3.11 -5.83 -3.34
N VAL A 154 -3.26 -5.97 -2.04
CA VAL A 154 -3.94 -7.10 -1.40
C VAL A 154 -5.44 -6.84 -1.33
N PHE A 155 -5.80 -5.57 -1.13
CA PHE A 155 -7.16 -5.07 -1.21
C PHE A 155 -7.16 -3.56 -1.50
N TYR A 156 -8.33 -3.10 -1.91
CA TYR A 156 -8.65 -1.68 -2.00
C TYR A 156 -9.66 -1.32 -0.91
N GLU A 157 -9.70 -0.07 -0.51
CA GLU A 157 -10.69 0.45 0.42
C GLU A 157 -11.19 1.82 -0.01
N SER A 158 -12.51 2.03 0.07
CA SER A 158 -13.11 3.34 -0.13
C SER A 158 -13.00 4.17 1.13
N ILE A 159 -12.62 5.42 0.97
CA ILE A 159 -12.57 6.37 2.08
C ILE A 159 -13.81 7.25 2.03
N VAL A 160 -14.53 7.25 3.13
CA VAL A 160 -15.85 7.88 3.27
C VAL A 160 -15.87 8.84 4.45
N VAL A 161 -17.00 9.54 4.62
CA VAL A 161 -17.21 10.50 5.69
C VAL A 161 -18.43 10.12 6.51
N LEU A 162 -18.29 10.07 7.82
CA LEU A 162 -19.46 10.08 8.72
C LEU A 162 -19.68 11.47 9.29
N LEU A 163 -20.97 11.82 9.36
CA LEU A 163 -21.50 13.09 9.83
C LEU A 163 -22.56 12.83 10.90
N LYS A 164 -22.91 13.83 11.71
CA LYS A 164 -24.15 13.77 12.47
C LYS A 164 -25.36 13.62 11.55
N ALA A 165 -26.36 12.84 11.95
CA ALA A 165 -27.56 12.60 11.16
C ALA A 165 -28.28 13.89 10.74
N GLY A 166 -28.25 14.94 11.58
CA GLY A 166 -28.81 16.26 11.29
C GLY A 166 -27.93 17.20 10.46
N SER A 167 -26.73 16.77 10.02
CA SER A 167 -25.84 17.60 9.19
C SER A 167 -26.43 17.81 7.79
N ASN A 168 -26.29 19.03 7.26
CA ASN A 168 -26.65 19.39 5.89
C ASN A 168 -25.48 19.25 4.89
N VAL A 169 -24.30 18.80 5.36
CA VAL A 169 -23.15 18.55 4.51
C VAL A 169 -23.47 17.39 3.57
N SER A 170 -23.29 17.61 2.26
CA SER A 170 -23.59 16.64 1.21
C SER A 170 -22.48 16.50 0.17
N SER A 171 -21.38 17.26 0.31
CA SER A 171 -20.22 17.17 -0.58
C SER A 171 -18.92 17.46 0.17
N ALA A 172 -17.81 16.97 -0.39
CA ALA A 172 -16.47 17.19 0.14
C ALA A 172 -16.10 18.67 0.23
N ASP A 173 -16.50 19.48 -0.74
CA ASP A 173 -16.20 20.93 -0.76
C ASP A 173 -16.74 21.67 0.46
N GLN A 174 -17.88 21.22 0.98
CA GLN A 174 -18.50 21.81 2.17
C GLN A 174 -17.71 21.52 3.46
N LEU A 175 -16.81 20.54 3.43
CA LEU A 175 -15.89 20.24 4.53
C LEU A 175 -14.60 21.07 4.46
N ASN A 176 -14.27 21.62 3.29
CA ASN A 176 -13.06 22.42 3.08
C ASN A 176 -13.28 23.92 3.40
N VAL A 177 -13.85 24.22 4.55
CA VAL A 177 -14.11 25.58 4.97
C VAL A 177 -13.49 25.86 6.34
N LYS A 178 -13.10 27.11 6.56
CA LYS A 178 -12.53 27.55 7.84
C LYS A 178 -13.51 27.30 8.98
N GLY A 179 -13.03 26.64 10.03
CA GLY A 179 -13.83 26.31 11.21
C GLY A 179 -14.34 24.86 11.20
N THR A 180 -14.34 24.17 10.06
CA THR A 180 -14.60 22.72 10.02
C THR A 180 -13.51 21.97 10.77
N LYS A 181 -13.91 21.04 11.64
CA LYS A 181 -13.01 20.16 12.39
C LYS A 181 -13.22 18.71 11.95
N LEU A 182 -12.18 18.10 11.40
CA LEU A 182 -12.17 16.70 10.94
C LEU A 182 -11.46 15.80 11.95
N ALA A 183 -12.13 14.76 12.41
CA ALA A 183 -11.53 13.70 13.22
C ALA A 183 -10.92 12.64 12.30
N LEU A 184 -9.74 12.12 12.65
CA LEU A 184 -8.92 11.24 11.79
C LEU A 184 -8.18 10.21 12.63
N LEU A 185 -7.93 9.04 12.05
CA LEU A 185 -6.98 8.08 12.62
C LEU A 185 -5.55 8.58 12.40
N GLN A 186 -4.79 8.75 13.47
CA GLN A 186 -3.41 9.22 13.43
C GLN A 186 -2.50 8.30 12.61
N GLY A 187 -1.69 8.88 11.73
CA GLY A 187 -0.73 8.16 10.88
C GLY A 187 -1.38 7.42 9.71
N SER A 188 -2.69 7.53 9.52
CA SER A 188 -3.43 6.89 8.42
C SER A 188 -3.25 7.62 7.08
N SER A 189 -3.71 7.00 5.98
CA SER A 189 -3.85 7.65 4.69
C SER A 189 -4.94 8.72 4.72
N GLN A 190 -5.97 8.50 5.55
CA GLN A 190 -7.05 9.46 5.75
C GLN A 190 -6.52 10.78 6.31
N GLU A 191 -5.61 10.74 7.29
CA GLU A 191 -4.95 11.94 7.80
C GLU A 191 -4.14 12.63 6.71
N PHE A 192 -3.24 11.89 6.02
CA PHE A 192 -2.39 12.44 4.97
C PHE A 192 -3.21 13.07 3.84
N SER A 193 -4.20 12.36 3.30
CA SER A 193 -4.97 12.81 2.15
C SER A 193 -5.96 13.92 2.52
N SER A 194 -6.50 13.92 3.74
CA SER A 194 -7.37 15.00 4.21
C SER A 194 -6.65 16.34 4.25
N HIS A 195 -5.39 16.39 4.65
CA HIS A 195 -4.59 17.61 4.60
C HIS A 195 -4.45 18.20 3.18
N LEU A 196 -4.45 17.34 2.16
CA LEU A 196 -4.39 17.77 0.76
C LEU A 196 -5.76 18.20 0.23
N LEU A 197 -6.83 17.50 0.60
CA LEU A 197 -8.19 17.75 0.11
C LEU A 197 -8.90 18.88 0.84
N PHE A 198 -8.63 19.05 2.11
CA PHE A 198 -9.33 20.01 2.98
C PHE A 198 -8.37 21.02 3.64
N PRO A 199 -7.53 21.76 2.87
CA PRO A 199 -6.49 22.62 3.43
C PRO A 199 -7.04 23.75 4.33
N ASN A 200 -8.33 24.06 4.28
CA ASN A 200 -8.98 25.09 5.12
C ASN A 200 -9.59 24.52 6.41
N ALA A 201 -9.69 23.20 6.55
CA ALA A 201 -10.21 22.56 7.74
C ALA A 201 -9.16 22.50 8.86
N THR A 202 -9.61 22.19 10.07
CA THR A 202 -8.77 21.82 11.21
C THR A 202 -8.86 20.33 11.47
N TYR A 203 -7.86 19.76 12.16
CA TYR A 203 -7.74 18.32 12.29
C TYR A 203 -7.60 17.92 13.76
N ALA A 204 -8.24 16.80 14.10
CA ALA A 204 -8.12 16.13 15.39
C ALA A 204 -7.72 14.66 15.15
N PRO A 205 -6.39 14.32 15.21
CA PRO A 205 -5.93 12.96 15.08
C PRO A 205 -6.17 12.18 16.38
N PHE A 206 -6.60 10.91 16.26
CA PHE A 206 -6.83 9.97 17.35
C PHE A 206 -6.04 8.69 17.14
N ALA A 207 -5.68 8.02 18.23
CA ALA A 207 -4.95 6.76 18.18
C ALA A 207 -5.83 5.59 17.70
N GLY A 208 -7.15 5.70 17.83
CA GLY A 208 -8.14 4.70 17.39
C GLY A 208 -9.33 5.33 16.67
N VAL A 209 -9.91 4.60 15.72
CA VAL A 209 -11.09 5.03 14.95
C VAL A 209 -12.30 5.27 15.84
N ALA A 210 -12.53 4.43 16.86
CA ALA A 210 -13.66 4.58 17.77
C ALA A 210 -13.67 5.94 18.50
N ASP A 211 -12.50 6.44 18.90
CA ASP A 211 -12.38 7.75 19.53
C ASP A 211 -12.66 8.90 18.55
N ALA A 212 -12.16 8.76 17.30
CA ALA A 212 -12.43 9.72 16.23
C ALA A 212 -13.94 9.80 15.91
N VAL A 213 -14.61 8.65 15.82
CA VAL A 213 -16.06 8.56 15.59
C VAL A 213 -16.84 9.17 16.76
N ASN A 214 -16.45 8.87 18.01
CA ASN A 214 -17.08 9.42 19.21
C ASN A 214 -16.96 10.97 19.28
N GLU A 215 -15.88 11.54 18.76
CA GLU A 215 -15.70 13.00 18.69
C GLU A 215 -16.80 13.64 17.84
N VAL A 216 -17.18 13.01 16.71
CA VAL A 216 -18.29 13.48 15.86
C VAL A 216 -19.64 13.19 16.50
N ALA A 217 -19.85 11.99 17.04
CA ALA A 217 -21.12 11.60 17.65
C ALA A 217 -21.53 12.55 18.79
N THR A 218 -20.55 13.03 19.55
CA THR A 218 -20.73 13.99 20.66
C THR A 218 -20.74 15.46 20.22
N GLY A 219 -20.39 15.76 18.94
CA GLY A 219 -20.40 17.11 18.36
C GLY A 219 -19.18 17.96 18.68
N ARG A 220 -18.09 17.34 19.03
CA ARG A 220 -16.79 18.00 19.21
C ARG A 220 -15.96 18.09 17.92
N ALA A 221 -16.36 17.33 16.87
CA ALA A 221 -15.92 17.47 15.50
C ALA A 221 -17.12 17.44 14.55
N ASP A 222 -16.95 17.98 13.35
CA ASP A 222 -18.02 18.08 12.35
C ASP A 222 -18.14 16.81 11.52
N ALA A 223 -17.02 16.15 11.24
CA ALA A 223 -16.98 14.93 10.45
C ALA A 223 -15.80 14.05 10.87
N VAL A 224 -15.90 12.75 10.59
CA VAL A 224 -14.78 11.81 10.61
C VAL A 224 -14.56 11.24 9.22
N VAL A 225 -13.31 11.24 8.76
CA VAL A 225 -12.88 10.60 7.52
C VAL A 225 -12.29 9.25 7.88
N LEU A 226 -12.87 8.17 7.36
CA LEU A 226 -12.55 6.80 7.77
C LEU A 226 -12.71 5.82 6.61
N SER A 227 -12.24 4.59 6.82
CA SER A 227 -12.44 3.47 5.90
C SER A 227 -13.92 3.04 5.85
N GLU A 228 -14.38 2.58 4.69
CA GLU A 228 -15.68 1.96 4.53
C GLU A 228 -15.91 0.77 5.49
N PHE A 229 -14.84 0.06 5.85
CA PHE A 229 -14.91 -1.09 6.75
C PHE A 229 -15.25 -0.72 8.20
N ASP A 230 -14.99 0.52 8.60
CA ASP A 230 -15.33 1.02 9.94
C ASP A 230 -16.78 1.50 10.06
N VAL A 231 -17.50 1.66 8.93
CA VAL A 231 -18.83 2.31 8.89
C VAL A 231 -19.88 1.54 9.68
N ASP A 232 -19.96 0.23 9.49
CA ASP A 232 -21.01 -0.59 10.12
C ASP A 232 -20.92 -0.56 11.64
N ASP A 233 -19.75 -0.75 12.18
CA ASP A 233 -19.53 -0.75 13.63
C ASP A 233 -19.71 0.66 14.20
N SER A 234 -19.30 1.68 13.46
CA SER A 234 -19.50 3.09 13.84
C SER A 234 -20.97 3.47 13.91
N LEU A 235 -21.79 3.13 12.89
CA LEU A 235 -23.21 3.44 12.87
C LEU A 235 -24.00 2.60 13.88
N LYS A 236 -23.57 1.37 14.14
CA LYS A 236 -24.14 0.51 15.16
C LYS A 236 -23.91 1.06 16.57
N ALA A 237 -22.68 1.53 16.83
CA ALA A 237 -22.33 2.15 18.11
C ALA A 237 -22.96 3.55 18.29
N HIS A 238 -23.11 4.31 17.19
CA HIS A 238 -23.60 5.68 17.19
C HIS A 238 -24.72 5.90 16.15
N PRO A 239 -25.98 5.51 16.44
CA PRO A 239 -27.11 5.64 15.50
C PRO A 239 -27.46 7.11 15.12
N ASN A 240 -26.91 8.07 15.85
CA ASN A 240 -27.03 9.49 15.54
C ASN A 240 -26.05 10.00 14.47
N LEU A 241 -25.27 9.11 13.86
CA LEU A 241 -24.41 9.39 12.72
C LEU A 241 -25.06 8.90 11.41
N LYS A 242 -24.54 9.42 10.30
CA LYS A 242 -24.86 8.97 8.94
C LYS A 242 -23.63 9.05 8.06
N ILE A 243 -23.61 8.26 7.01
CA ILE A 243 -22.64 8.39 5.92
C ILE A 243 -22.99 9.65 5.09
N MET A 244 -21.99 10.40 4.66
CA MET A 244 -22.18 11.49 3.71
C MET A 244 -22.65 10.89 2.37
N ALA A 245 -23.65 11.48 1.76
CA ALA A 245 -24.15 11.05 0.45
C ALA A 245 -23.11 11.30 -0.64
N GLY A 246 -23.18 10.51 -1.72
CA GLY A 246 -22.30 10.61 -2.88
C GLY A 246 -21.22 9.53 -2.92
N PRO A 247 -20.29 9.64 -3.88
CA PRO A 247 -19.19 8.69 -4.02
C PRO A 247 -18.22 8.78 -2.84
N PRO A 248 -17.36 7.76 -2.64
CA PRO A 248 -16.26 7.86 -1.68
C PRO A 248 -15.35 9.02 -2.04
N LEU A 249 -14.65 9.57 -1.06
CA LEU A 249 -13.71 10.68 -1.29
C LEU A 249 -12.57 10.25 -2.21
N TRP A 250 -12.06 9.05 -1.99
CA TRP A 250 -11.06 8.36 -2.84
C TRP A 250 -11.03 6.88 -2.49
N VAL A 251 -10.23 6.13 -3.24
CA VAL A 251 -9.98 4.71 -3.01
C VAL A 251 -8.50 4.50 -2.76
N ASP A 252 -8.18 3.81 -1.67
CA ASP A 252 -6.82 3.46 -1.29
C ASP A 252 -6.47 2.03 -1.74
N ALA A 253 -5.23 1.85 -2.22
CA ALA A 253 -4.66 0.55 -2.52
C ALA A 253 -3.74 0.13 -1.37
N ASN A 254 -4.00 -1.03 -0.77
CA ASN A 254 -3.30 -1.54 0.40
C ASN A 254 -2.49 -2.79 0.09
N THR A 255 -1.25 -2.84 0.59
CA THR A 255 -0.39 -4.02 0.46
C THR A 255 0.62 -4.13 1.60
N TYR A 256 1.36 -5.25 1.65
CA TYR A 256 2.41 -5.49 2.64
C TYR A 256 3.55 -4.50 2.51
N LEU A 257 4.10 -4.09 3.66
CA LEU A 257 5.28 -3.22 3.76
C LEU A 257 6.41 -3.94 4.50
N MET A 258 7.56 -3.99 3.84
CA MET A 258 8.78 -4.67 4.25
C MET A 258 9.91 -3.68 4.54
N PRO A 259 11.00 -4.09 5.20
CA PRO A 259 12.16 -3.24 5.44
C PRO A 259 12.74 -2.69 4.13
N LEU A 260 13.15 -1.42 4.16
CA LEU A 260 13.81 -0.78 3.02
C LEU A 260 15.12 -1.52 2.68
N GLY A 261 15.31 -1.85 1.40
CA GLY A 261 16.49 -2.55 0.90
C GLY A 261 16.39 -4.08 0.90
N ASP A 262 15.38 -4.69 1.55
CA ASP A 262 15.21 -6.15 1.51
C ASP A 262 14.44 -6.61 0.25
N TYR A 263 15.08 -6.48 -0.89
CA TYR A 263 14.51 -6.87 -2.19
C TYR A 263 14.28 -8.38 -2.31
N LYS A 264 15.01 -9.20 -1.53
CA LYS A 264 14.83 -10.66 -1.53
C LYS A 264 13.49 -11.03 -0.88
N LEU A 265 13.18 -10.44 0.27
CA LEU A 265 11.88 -10.61 0.92
C LEU A 265 10.76 -10.08 0.02
N GLN A 266 10.94 -8.87 -0.56
CA GLN A 266 9.95 -8.28 -1.47
C GLN A 266 9.67 -9.19 -2.67
N ALA A 267 10.71 -9.73 -3.31
CA ALA A 267 10.55 -10.62 -4.45
C ALA A 267 9.78 -11.90 -4.08
N TRP A 268 10.06 -12.48 -2.90
CA TRP A 268 9.34 -13.64 -2.40
C TRP A 268 7.86 -13.32 -2.13
N VAL A 269 7.57 -12.23 -1.41
CA VAL A 269 6.19 -11.79 -1.12
C VAL A 269 5.41 -11.53 -2.41
N ASN A 270 6.02 -10.85 -3.40
CA ASN A 270 5.39 -10.61 -4.69
C ASN A 270 5.04 -11.90 -5.44
N ASN A 271 5.94 -12.89 -5.41
CA ASN A 271 5.69 -14.18 -6.04
C ASN A 271 4.60 -14.95 -5.29
N TRP A 272 4.60 -14.91 -3.95
CA TRP A 272 3.55 -15.51 -3.12
C TRP A 272 2.18 -14.90 -3.42
N LEU A 273 2.09 -13.57 -3.47
CA LEU A 273 0.84 -12.86 -3.80
C LEU A 273 0.34 -13.24 -5.19
N ARG A 274 1.23 -13.24 -6.20
CA ARG A 274 0.87 -13.61 -7.58
C ARG A 274 0.36 -15.05 -7.65
N TYR A 275 1.06 -16.00 -7.04
CA TYR A 275 0.65 -17.40 -6.99
C TYR A 275 -0.75 -17.54 -6.38
N ASN A 276 -0.96 -16.94 -5.21
CA ASN A 276 -2.22 -17.04 -4.47
C ASN A 276 -3.38 -16.27 -5.13
N ALA A 277 -3.11 -15.17 -5.85
CA ALA A 277 -4.10 -14.51 -6.69
C ALA A 277 -4.55 -15.42 -7.83
N THR A 278 -3.60 -16.02 -8.56
CA THR A 278 -3.87 -16.96 -9.67
C THR A 278 -4.66 -18.19 -9.19
N HIS A 279 -4.36 -18.70 -7.99
CA HIS A 279 -5.03 -19.87 -7.41
C HIS A 279 -6.25 -19.49 -6.55
N GLN A 280 -6.78 -18.29 -6.71
CA GLN A 280 -8.03 -17.82 -6.11
C GLN A 280 -8.04 -17.72 -4.58
N ARG A 281 -6.91 -17.88 -3.87
CA ARG A 281 -6.86 -17.78 -2.41
C ARG A 281 -7.26 -16.38 -1.95
N LEU A 282 -6.71 -15.32 -2.57
CA LEU A 282 -7.05 -13.95 -2.19
C LEU A 282 -8.56 -13.69 -2.36
N VAL A 283 -9.11 -14.10 -3.49
CA VAL A 283 -10.54 -13.90 -3.82
C VAL A 283 -11.44 -14.71 -2.88
N SER A 284 -11.10 -15.98 -2.61
CA SER A 284 -11.91 -16.82 -1.73
C SER A 284 -11.88 -16.33 -0.28
N THR A 285 -10.71 -15.89 0.20
CA THR A 285 -10.56 -15.29 1.53
C THR A 285 -11.34 -13.97 1.62
N TRP A 286 -11.26 -13.12 0.57
CA TRP A 286 -12.05 -11.90 0.50
C TRP A 286 -13.56 -12.19 0.58
N LYS A 287 -14.06 -13.11 -0.23
CA LYS A 287 -15.48 -13.50 -0.22
C LYS A 287 -15.92 -14.04 1.14
N LYS A 288 -15.06 -14.78 1.81
CA LYS A 288 -15.35 -15.31 3.15
C LYS A 288 -15.56 -14.20 4.18
N TRP A 289 -14.71 -13.17 4.18
CA TRP A 289 -14.69 -12.14 5.21
C TRP A 289 -15.56 -10.92 4.87
N LEU A 290 -15.62 -10.53 3.62
CA LEU A 290 -16.14 -9.23 3.16
C LEU A 290 -17.31 -9.35 2.18
N GLY A 291 -17.44 -10.47 1.48
CA GLY A 291 -18.43 -10.64 0.43
C GLY A 291 -19.87 -10.27 0.80
N PRO A 292 -20.37 -10.54 2.02
CA PRO A 292 -21.74 -10.19 2.42
C PRO A 292 -21.94 -8.72 2.82
N GLY A 293 -20.86 -8.00 3.18
CA GLY A 293 -20.93 -6.65 3.76
C GLY A 293 -20.90 -5.51 2.76
N LEU A 294 -20.11 -5.66 1.69
CA LEU A 294 -19.85 -4.57 0.74
C LEU A 294 -21.07 -4.13 -0.07
N ALA A 295 -21.99 -5.04 -0.38
CA ALA A 295 -23.22 -4.70 -1.08
C ALA A 295 -24.15 -3.75 -0.31
N LYS A 296 -23.96 -3.63 1.02
CA LYS A 296 -24.82 -2.84 1.89
C LYS A 296 -24.67 -1.33 1.69
N TYR A 297 -23.46 -0.86 1.32
CA TYR A 297 -23.16 0.58 1.22
C TYR A 297 -23.07 1.07 -0.22
N HIS A 298 -23.30 0.23 -1.22
CA HIS A 298 -23.12 0.54 -2.65
C HIS A 298 -21.73 1.14 -2.96
N LEU A 299 -20.74 0.76 -2.15
CA LEU A 299 -19.37 1.19 -2.32
C LEU A 299 -18.69 0.31 -3.37
N THR A 300 -17.59 0.77 -3.91
CA THR A 300 -16.85 0.12 -5.00
C THR A 300 -16.63 -1.38 -4.74
N THR A 301 -16.94 -2.24 -5.71
CA THR A 301 -16.50 -3.64 -5.67
C THR A 301 -15.05 -3.74 -6.07
N TYR A 302 -14.27 -4.48 -5.30
CA TYR A 302 -12.84 -4.58 -5.51
C TYR A 302 -12.47 -5.93 -6.13
N GLY A 303 -11.62 -5.85 -7.13
CA GLY A 303 -10.78 -6.98 -7.46
C GLY A 303 -9.71 -7.15 -6.39
N VAL A 304 -9.29 -8.36 -6.12
CA VAL A 304 -8.22 -8.70 -5.18
C VAL A 304 -7.07 -9.33 -5.94
N GLY A 305 -5.89 -8.81 -5.73
CA GLY A 305 -4.65 -9.33 -6.32
C GLY A 305 -4.14 -8.56 -7.55
N PRO A 306 -3.12 -9.09 -8.22
CA PRO A 306 -2.47 -8.43 -9.35
C PRO A 306 -3.43 -8.16 -10.51
N GLY A 307 -3.45 -6.92 -11.00
CA GLY A 307 -4.31 -6.51 -12.11
C GLY A 307 -5.78 -6.31 -11.75
N SER A 308 -6.13 -6.37 -10.49
CA SER A 308 -7.47 -6.04 -10.03
C SER A 308 -7.62 -4.52 -9.96
N GLU A 309 -8.65 -3.99 -10.60
CA GLU A 309 -8.99 -2.58 -10.55
C GLU A 309 -10.29 -2.40 -9.74
N PRO A 310 -10.45 -1.29 -9.02
CA PRO A 310 -11.71 -0.95 -8.38
C PRO A 310 -12.82 -0.88 -9.45
N VAL A 311 -13.91 -1.59 -9.21
CA VAL A 311 -15.07 -1.55 -10.11
C VAL A 311 -16.16 -0.72 -9.46
N GLU A 312 -16.56 0.38 -10.07
CA GLU A 312 -17.73 1.13 -9.61
C GLU A 312 -18.98 0.27 -9.64
N VAL A 313 -19.63 0.14 -8.50
CA VAL A 313 -20.98 -0.43 -8.46
C VAL A 313 -21.93 0.66 -8.98
N LYS A 314 -22.45 0.50 -10.18
CA LYS A 314 -23.56 1.33 -10.64
C LYS A 314 -24.76 1.04 -9.76
N ALA A 315 -25.24 2.08 -9.06
CA ALA A 315 -26.47 2.03 -8.27
C ALA A 315 -27.68 1.72 -9.16
#